data_d37e28811e0bde9376bc80ecb8cafdcf
#
_entry.id   d37e28811e0bde9376bc80ecb8cafdcf
#
_cell.length_a   1.000
_cell.length_b   1.000
_cell.length_c   1.000
_cell.angle_alpha   90.00
_cell.angle_beta   90.00
_cell.angle_gamma   90.00
#
_symmetry.space_group_name_H-M   'P 1'
#
loop_
_entity.id
_entity.type
_entity.pdbx_description
1 polymer ?
#
loop_
_entity_poly.entity_id
_entity_poly.type
_entity_poly.pdbx_seq_one_letter_code
_entity_poly.pdbx_strand_id
1 'polypeptide(L)'
;MSTTPLLEVTDLAVQYGSGKKAFTAVSDVSFTIMPGQVVGLVGESGSGKSTIGKAILGLEKVKSGSVKFLGTDITHDSIKKRQKSAAGIRVVFQDPYSSINPALTVGETLIEPLTVAGVKREVALERAREVLGKVGLNPEAADRYPRNFSGGQRQRIAIARALIVKPKLIVLDEPVSALDLSTQAQVLNLLADLSQSEEVGFLFIAHDLDVVRFLSDTTVVLYKGRIMEYGDVERVVVEPKHPYTQTLTSAAPVPNPHQQKVRREHWKTLQIANKNHIKDEGTGCPFVARCPIATQLCASNVPELRDLNGIKVACHLAS
;
A
#
# COMPACT_ATOMS: atom_id res chain seq x y z
N MET A 1 -3.02 -24.34 6.13
CA MET A 1 -2.67 -22.89 6.05
C MET A 1 -2.74 -22.34 7.45
N SER A 2 -1.80 -21.49 7.88
CA SER A 2 -1.83 -20.88 9.21
C SER A 2 -3.07 -19.99 9.32
N THR A 3 -3.85 -20.14 10.39
CA THR A 3 -5.04 -19.34 10.67
C THR A 3 -4.68 -17.97 11.27
N THR A 4 -3.41 -17.76 11.63
CA THR A 4 -2.94 -16.54 12.29
C THR A 4 -2.50 -15.51 11.23
N PRO A 5 -3.04 -14.27 11.25
CA PRO A 5 -2.60 -13.21 10.37
C PRO A 5 -1.11 -12.89 10.52
N LEU A 6 -0.45 -12.58 9.42
CA LEU A 6 0.91 -12.05 9.40
C LEU A 6 0.96 -10.65 10.00
N LEU A 7 0.02 -9.79 9.56
CA LEU A 7 -0.21 -8.45 10.10
C LEU A 7 -1.69 -8.27 10.42
N GLU A 8 -1.98 -7.72 11.59
CA GLU A 8 -3.32 -7.31 12.01
C GLU A 8 -3.28 -5.83 12.41
N VAL A 9 -4.07 -5.02 11.72
CA VAL A 9 -4.29 -3.61 12.03
C VAL A 9 -5.73 -3.46 12.51
N THR A 10 -5.92 -2.91 13.72
CA THR A 10 -7.24 -2.79 14.34
C THR A 10 -7.47 -1.37 14.81
N ASP A 11 -8.55 -0.73 14.32
CA ASP A 11 -9.04 0.60 14.69
C ASP A 11 -7.93 1.67 14.69
N LEU A 12 -7.01 1.56 13.74
CA LEU A 12 -5.84 2.42 13.65
C LEU A 12 -6.24 3.87 13.43
N ALA A 13 -5.77 4.75 14.31
CA ALA A 13 -5.86 6.19 14.13
C ALA A 13 -4.48 6.84 14.25
N VAL A 14 -4.20 7.77 13.34
CA VAL A 14 -2.96 8.57 13.32
C VAL A 14 -3.32 10.03 13.23
N GLN A 15 -2.71 10.86 14.09
CA GLN A 15 -2.95 12.29 14.17
C GLN A 15 -1.64 13.06 14.13
N TYR A 16 -1.58 14.11 13.31
CA TYR A 16 -0.49 15.07 13.25
C TYR A 16 -0.83 16.34 14.02
N GLY A 17 0.18 16.95 14.62
CA GLY A 17 0.01 18.17 15.41
C GLY A 17 -0.68 17.93 16.76
N SER A 18 -1.00 19.01 17.46
CA SER A 18 -1.63 19.00 18.77
C SER A 18 -2.62 20.15 18.97
N GLY A 19 -3.56 20.02 19.90
CA GLY A 19 -4.55 21.04 20.22
C GLY A 19 -5.43 21.40 19.02
N LYS A 20 -5.68 22.70 18.81
CA LYS A 20 -6.56 23.22 17.72
C LYS A 20 -6.00 23.00 16.31
N LYS A 21 -4.71 22.69 16.17
CA LYS A 21 -4.05 22.41 14.87
C LYS A 21 -3.91 20.90 14.60
N ALA A 22 -4.54 20.06 15.43
CA ALA A 22 -4.49 18.63 15.24
C ALA A 22 -5.26 18.22 13.97
N PHE A 23 -4.62 17.41 13.14
CA PHE A 23 -5.19 16.85 11.92
C PHE A 23 -5.16 15.32 12.00
N THR A 24 -6.33 14.68 11.92
CA THR A 24 -6.44 13.22 11.91
C THR A 24 -6.27 12.73 10.47
N ALA A 25 -5.13 12.11 10.19
CA ALA A 25 -4.78 11.61 8.86
C ALA A 25 -5.35 10.21 8.59
N VAL A 26 -5.55 9.41 9.64
CA VAL A 26 -6.13 8.06 9.58
C VAL A 26 -7.07 7.88 10.75
N SER A 27 -8.25 7.30 10.52
CA SER A 27 -9.30 7.09 11.52
C SER A 27 -10.01 5.77 11.30
N ASP A 28 -10.04 4.92 12.33
CA ASP A 28 -10.78 3.66 12.40
C ASP A 28 -10.45 2.68 11.24
N VAL A 29 -9.16 2.52 10.93
CA VAL A 29 -8.71 1.63 9.85
C VAL A 29 -8.39 0.25 10.41
N SER A 30 -9.10 -0.78 9.91
CA SER A 30 -8.90 -2.17 10.32
C SER A 30 -8.79 -3.09 9.09
N PHE A 31 -7.69 -3.83 8.98
CA PHE A 31 -7.48 -4.86 7.97
C PHE A 31 -6.43 -5.87 8.42
N THR A 32 -6.32 -6.97 7.70
CA THR A 32 -5.36 -8.05 7.96
C THR A 32 -4.59 -8.40 6.70
N ILE A 33 -3.37 -8.92 6.89
CA ILE A 33 -2.56 -9.53 5.83
C ILE A 33 -2.22 -10.95 6.28
N MET A 34 -2.56 -11.94 5.47
CA MET A 34 -2.19 -13.33 5.71
C MET A 34 -0.78 -13.63 5.19
N PRO A 35 -0.11 -14.71 5.66
CA PRO A 35 1.17 -15.13 5.11
C PRO A 35 1.09 -15.33 3.58
N GLY A 36 2.02 -14.73 2.83
CA GLY A 36 2.05 -14.78 1.37
C GLY A 36 0.99 -13.95 0.65
N GLN A 37 0.09 -13.27 1.37
CA GLN A 37 -0.97 -12.46 0.78
C GLN A 37 -0.47 -11.08 0.36
N VAL A 38 -0.98 -10.57 -0.75
CA VAL A 38 -0.82 -9.19 -1.19
C VAL A 38 -2.09 -8.40 -0.91
N VAL A 39 -1.98 -7.40 -0.04
CA VAL A 39 -3.07 -6.44 0.25
C VAL A 39 -2.76 -5.11 -0.40
N GLY A 40 -3.61 -4.69 -1.33
CA GLY A 40 -3.55 -3.39 -1.99
C GLY A 40 -4.19 -2.30 -1.14
N LEU A 41 -3.50 -1.17 -0.98
CA LEU A 41 -4.02 0.01 -0.31
C LEU A 41 -4.11 1.15 -1.32
N VAL A 42 -5.32 1.51 -1.75
CA VAL A 42 -5.57 2.43 -2.86
C VAL A 42 -6.41 3.64 -2.42
N GLY A 43 -6.23 4.75 -3.11
CA GLY A 43 -6.98 5.99 -2.89
C GLY A 43 -6.23 7.20 -3.43
N GLU A 44 -6.90 8.36 -3.48
CA GLU A 44 -6.32 9.62 -3.94
C GLU A 44 -5.10 10.03 -3.12
N SER A 45 -4.27 10.94 -3.66
CA SER A 45 -3.17 11.54 -2.92
C SER A 45 -3.70 12.23 -1.64
N GLY A 46 -2.99 12.05 -0.52
CA GLY A 46 -3.43 12.58 0.78
C GLY A 46 -4.54 11.76 1.47
N SER A 47 -4.96 10.60 0.94
CA SER A 47 -5.98 9.76 1.59
C SER A 47 -5.50 9.03 2.86
N GLY A 48 -4.21 9.08 3.21
CA GLY A 48 -3.66 8.46 4.42
C GLY A 48 -2.88 7.15 4.19
N LYS A 49 -2.73 6.68 2.95
CA LYS A 49 -2.05 5.42 2.61
C LYS A 49 -0.62 5.30 3.17
N SER A 50 0.25 6.23 2.79
CA SER A 50 1.65 6.24 3.28
C SER A 50 1.73 6.46 4.80
N THR A 51 0.75 7.16 5.40
CA THR A 51 0.65 7.31 6.86
C THR A 51 0.40 5.96 7.53
N ILE A 52 -0.48 5.11 6.97
CA ILE A 52 -0.72 3.75 7.46
C ILE A 52 0.56 2.92 7.34
N GLY A 53 1.23 2.94 6.17
CA GLY A 53 2.51 2.26 5.98
C GLY A 53 3.56 2.69 7.01
N LYS A 54 3.72 4.00 7.22
CA LYS A 54 4.64 4.56 8.22
C LYS A 54 4.26 4.19 9.66
N ALA A 55 2.98 4.13 10.02
CA ALA A 55 2.53 3.68 11.33
C ALA A 55 2.88 2.19 11.56
N ILE A 56 2.65 1.32 10.56
CA ILE A 56 3.05 -0.08 10.58
C ILE A 56 4.57 -0.22 10.77
N LEU A 57 5.36 0.61 10.11
CA LEU A 57 6.82 0.64 10.24
C LEU A 57 7.29 1.27 11.57
N GLY A 58 6.42 1.93 12.33
CA GLY A 58 6.76 2.68 13.55
C GLY A 58 7.48 4.00 13.30
N LEU A 59 7.34 4.53 12.10
CA LEU A 59 7.85 5.84 11.71
C LEU A 59 6.89 6.97 12.06
N GLU A 60 5.60 6.63 12.29
CA GLU A 60 4.57 7.55 12.76
C GLU A 60 3.94 7.04 14.05
N LYS A 61 3.55 7.97 14.93
CA LYS A 61 2.93 7.64 16.21
C LYS A 61 1.46 7.26 16.00
N VAL A 62 1.07 6.12 16.52
CA VAL A 62 -0.32 5.69 16.59
C VAL A 62 -1.01 6.45 17.73
N LYS A 63 -2.17 7.07 17.44
CA LYS A 63 -3.01 7.75 18.43
C LYS A 63 -3.88 6.76 19.20
N SER A 64 -4.53 5.84 18.50
CA SER A 64 -5.36 4.77 19.03
C SER A 64 -5.40 3.58 18.08
N GLY A 65 -5.91 2.46 18.54
CA GLY A 65 -5.90 1.20 17.82
C GLY A 65 -4.62 0.40 18.05
N SER A 66 -4.42 -0.66 17.27
CA SER A 66 -3.27 -1.55 17.44
C SER A 66 -2.73 -2.07 16.11
N VAL A 67 -1.44 -2.38 16.10
CA VAL A 67 -0.74 -3.07 15.02
C VAL A 67 -0.05 -4.30 15.61
N LYS A 68 -0.46 -5.49 15.18
CA LYS A 68 0.17 -6.75 15.59
C LYS A 68 0.87 -7.39 14.39
N PHE A 69 2.09 -7.84 14.61
CA PHE A 69 2.89 -8.59 13.65
C PHE A 69 3.18 -9.98 14.20
N LEU A 70 2.78 -11.03 13.49
CA LEU A 70 2.88 -12.41 13.95
C LEU A 70 2.27 -12.60 15.36
N GLY A 71 1.13 -11.97 15.61
CA GLY A 71 0.42 -11.99 16.90
C GLY A 71 1.03 -11.11 18.00
N THR A 72 2.22 -10.52 17.78
CA THR A 72 2.87 -9.64 18.76
C THR A 72 2.46 -8.19 18.51
N ASP A 73 1.98 -7.51 19.56
CA ASP A 73 1.66 -6.08 19.50
C ASP A 73 2.95 -5.26 19.39
N ILE A 74 3.08 -4.50 18.29
CA ILE A 74 4.22 -3.65 17.97
C ILE A 74 3.85 -2.17 17.94
N THR A 75 2.64 -1.80 18.33
CA THR A 75 2.05 -0.46 18.17
C THR A 75 2.91 0.64 18.76
N HIS A 76 3.30 0.49 20.01
CA HIS A 76 4.06 1.50 20.77
C HIS A 76 5.49 1.06 21.09
N ASP A 77 6.02 0.08 20.38
CA ASP A 77 7.39 -0.39 20.59
C ASP A 77 8.39 0.73 20.33
N SER A 78 9.35 0.88 21.26
CA SER A 78 10.53 1.72 21.04
C SER A 78 11.35 1.20 19.85
N ILE A 79 12.16 2.06 19.23
CA ILE A 79 12.99 1.69 18.08
C ILE A 79 13.82 0.43 18.38
N LYS A 80 14.45 0.35 19.58
CA LYS A 80 15.25 -0.81 20.00
C LYS A 80 14.42 -2.10 20.12
N LYS A 81 13.20 -2.01 20.67
CA LYS A 81 12.32 -3.16 20.81
C LYS A 81 11.81 -3.60 19.44
N ARG A 82 11.44 -2.63 18.60
CA ARG A 82 10.93 -2.87 17.25
C ARG A 82 11.94 -3.52 16.31
N GLN A 83 13.23 -3.27 16.48
CA GLN A 83 14.29 -3.97 15.76
C GLN A 83 14.24 -5.50 15.95
N LYS A 84 13.67 -5.97 17.07
CA LYS A 84 13.50 -7.40 17.35
C LYS A 84 12.08 -7.86 16.99
N SER A 85 11.04 -7.18 17.50
CA SER A 85 9.64 -7.58 17.35
C SER A 85 9.12 -7.46 15.92
N ALA A 86 9.65 -6.50 15.15
CA ALA A 86 9.30 -6.27 13.74
C ALA A 86 10.46 -6.55 12.77
N ALA A 87 11.43 -7.38 13.17
CA ALA A 87 12.61 -7.72 12.35
C ALA A 87 12.25 -8.31 10.97
N GLY A 88 11.06 -8.91 10.85
CA GLY A 88 10.53 -9.48 9.60
C GLY A 88 9.81 -8.48 8.70
N ILE A 89 9.68 -7.19 9.07
CA ILE A 89 9.06 -6.16 8.23
C ILE A 89 10.14 -5.36 7.52
N ARG A 90 9.96 -5.12 6.23
CA ARG A 90 10.83 -4.24 5.41
C ARG A 90 9.99 -3.29 4.60
N VAL A 91 10.64 -2.27 4.03
CA VAL A 91 10.00 -1.23 3.22
C VAL A 91 10.78 -0.99 1.93
N VAL A 92 10.03 -0.76 0.85
CA VAL A 92 10.52 -0.18 -0.40
C VAL A 92 9.79 1.15 -0.58
N PHE A 93 10.53 2.25 -0.57
CA PHE A 93 9.98 3.60 -0.71
C PHE A 93 9.79 3.99 -2.18
N GLN A 94 8.97 5.01 -2.40
CA GLN A 94 8.56 5.54 -3.70
C GLN A 94 9.74 5.98 -4.57
N ASP A 95 10.75 6.63 -3.98
CA ASP A 95 11.90 7.15 -4.72
C ASP A 95 13.13 6.24 -4.57
N PRO A 96 13.49 5.49 -5.62
CA PRO A 96 14.67 4.62 -5.59
C PRO A 96 15.99 5.42 -5.59
N TYR A 97 15.96 6.69 -6.04
CA TYR A 97 17.17 7.53 -6.08
C TYR A 97 17.63 7.95 -4.70
N SER A 98 16.70 8.42 -3.86
CA SER A 98 17.01 8.84 -2.49
C SER A 98 17.20 7.66 -1.53
N SER A 99 16.73 6.48 -1.89
CA SER A 99 16.77 5.28 -1.04
C SER A 99 18.11 4.54 -1.05
N ILE A 100 18.99 4.81 -2.02
CA ILE A 100 20.28 4.13 -2.22
C ILE A 100 21.42 5.15 -2.09
N ASN A 101 22.41 4.87 -1.23
CA ASN A 101 23.58 5.74 -1.10
C ASN A 101 24.44 5.69 -2.38
N PRO A 102 24.59 6.81 -3.12
CA PRO A 102 25.32 6.82 -4.38
C PRO A 102 26.84 6.63 -4.24
N ALA A 103 27.40 6.77 -3.04
CA ALA A 103 28.82 6.61 -2.74
C ALA A 103 29.22 5.16 -2.49
N LEU A 104 28.27 4.26 -2.29
CA LEU A 104 28.49 2.84 -2.06
C LEU A 104 28.20 2.04 -3.32
N THR A 105 28.87 0.90 -3.49
CA THR A 105 28.49 -0.08 -4.52
C THR A 105 27.13 -0.69 -4.18
N VAL A 106 26.48 -1.29 -5.17
CA VAL A 106 25.22 -2.02 -4.97
C VAL A 106 25.41 -3.13 -3.94
N GLY A 107 26.49 -3.91 -4.04
CA GLY A 107 26.83 -4.96 -3.08
C GLY A 107 26.95 -4.44 -1.67
N GLU A 108 27.67 -3.33 -1.46
CA GLU A 108 27.81 -2.70 -0.14
C GLU A 108 26.47 -2.25 0.43
N THR A 109 25.62 -1.65 -0.41
CA THR A 109 24.25 -1.26 -0.01
C THR A 109 23.39 -2.45 0.39
N LEU A 110 23.49 -3.56 -0.34
CA LEU A 110 22.70 -4.76 -0.07
C LEU A 110 23.15 -5.48 1.20
N ILE A 111 24.46 -5.56 1.46
CA ILE A 111 24.97 -6.31 2.62
C ILE A 111 24.86 -5.56 3.95
N GLU A 112 24.61 -4.23 3.93
CA GLU A 112 24.53 -3.41 5.14
C GLU A 112 23.66 -4.03 6.24
N PRO A 113 22.40 -4.45 6.01
CA PRO A 113 21.55 -5.03 7.05
C PRO A 113 22.07 -6.39 7.56
N LEU A 114 22.79 -7.14 6.72
CA LEU A 114 23.37 -8.43 7.10
C LEU A 114 24.64 -8.25 7.95
N THR A 115 25.49 -7.29 7.61
CA THR A 115 26.70 -7.00 8.37
C THR A 115 26.38 -6.42 9.74
N VAL A 116 25.35 -5.56 9.85
CA VAL A 116 24.81 -5.09 11.13
C VAL A 116 24.28 -6.24 11.99
N ALA A 117 23.73 -7.29 11.36
CA ALA A 117 23.30 -8.52 12.04
C ALA A 117 24.46 -9.49 12.35
N GLY A 118 25.73 -9.13 12.08
CA GLY A 118 26.91 -9.93 12.38
C GLY A 118 27.26 -11.00 11.33
N VAL A 119 26.66 -10.98 10.15
CA VAL A 119 27.01 -11.88 9.05
C VAL A 119 28.37 -11.47 8.47
N LYS A 120 29.26 -12.44 8.26
CA LYS A 120 30.57 -12.20 7.63
C LYS A 120 30.40 -11.60 6.23
N ARG A 121 31.28 -10.64 5.88
CA ARG A 121 31.17 -9.85 4.62
C ARG A 121 31.15 -10.74 3.38
N GLU A 122 31.96 -11.77 3.34
CA GLU A 122 32.07 -12.69 2.18
C GLU A 122 30.74 -13.41 1.94
N VAL A 123 30.13 -13.95 3.03
CA VAL A 123 28.84 -14.64 2.99
C VAL A 123 27.72 -13.65 2.63
N ALA A 124 27.78 -12.42 3.13
CA ALA A 124 26.80 -11.39 2.82
C ALA A 124 26.86 -10.98 1.33
N LEU A 125 28.06 -10.85 0.75
CA LEU A 125 28.24 -10.54 -0.68
C LEU A 125 27.74 -11.68 -1.59
N GLU A 126 27.95 -12.93 -1.21
CA GLU A 126 27.40 -14.08 -1.94
C GLU A 126 25.86 -14.01 -1.96
N ARG A 127 25.23 -13.80 -0.80
CA ARG A 127 23.77 -13.58 -0.71
C ARG A 127 23.30 -12.36 -1.53
N ALA A 128 24.09 -11.28 -1.59
CA ALA A 128 23.76 -10.12 -2.40
C ALA A 128 23.71 -10.47 -3.88
N ARG A 129 24.67 -11.25 -4.39
CA ARG A 129 24.68 -11.73 -5.77
C ARG A 129 23.52 -12.66 -6.08
N GLU A 130 23.16 -13.57 -5.16
CA GLU A 130 21.98 -14.43 -5.30
C GLU A 130 20.68 -13.61 -5.41
N VAL A 131 20.49 -12.63 -4.51
CA VAL A 131 19.29 -11.78 -4.50
C VAL A 131 19.21 -10.90 -5.75
N LEU A 132 20.35 -10.40 -6.26
CA LEU A 132 20.39 -9.68 -7.54
C LEU A 132 19.87 -10.55 -8.68
N GLY A 133 20.24 -11.83 -8.71
CA GLY A 133 19.69 -12.80 -9.67
C GLY A 133 18.16 -12.94 -9.54
N LYS A 134 17.63 -13.03 -8.30
CA LYS A 134 16.19 -13.12 -8.05
C LYS A 134 15.39 -11.92 -8.56
N VAL A 135 15.99 -10.72 -8.53
CA VAL A 135 15.34 -9.51 -9.08
C VAL A 135 15.67 -9.27 -10.57
N GLY A 136 16.22 -10.28 -11.24
CA GLY A 136 16.53 -10.23 -12.69
C GLY A 136 17.68 -9.29 -13.06
N LEU A 137 18.65 -9.10 -12.14
CA LEU A 137 19.88 -8.36 -12.37
C LEU A 137 21.07 -9.33 -12.43
N ASN A 138 22.09 -8.99 -13.25
CA ASN A 138 23.33 -9.75 -13.25
C ASN A 138 23.99 -9.71 -11.86
N PRO A 139 24.44 -10.83 -11.29
CA PRO A 139 25.16 -10.86 -10.01
C PRO A 139 26.37 -9.91 -9.92
N GLU A 140 27.07 -9.67 -11.06
CA GLU A 140 28.17 -8.71 -11.16
C GLU A 140 27.74 -7.24 -10.95
N ALA A 141 26.45 -6.97 -10.97
CA ALA A 141 25.90 -5.67 -10.59
C ALA A 141 26.28 -5.25 -9.15
N ALA A 142 26.63 -6.22 -8.28
CA ALA A 142 27.12 -5.96 -6.92
C ALA A 142 28.34 -5.03 -6.90
N ASP A 143 29.21 -5.11 -7.88
CA ASP A 143 30.47 -4.37 -7.93
C ASP A 143 30.33 -2.98 -8.60
N ARG A 144 29.13 -2.61 -9.03
CA ARG A 144 28.84 -1.36 -9.72
C ARG A 144 28.18 -0.33 -8.80
N TYR A 145 28.28 0.95 -9.14
CA TYR A 145 27.67 2.06 -8.41
C TYR A 145 26.24 2.31 -8.91
N PRO A 146 25.33 2.81 -8.02
CA PRO A 146 23.93 3.09 -8.37
C PRO A 146 23.74 3.97 -9.61
N ARG A 147 24.64 4.92 -9.86
CA ARG A 147 24.62 5.82 -11.03
C ARG A 147 24.68 5.09 -12.38
N ASN A 148 25.15 3.84 -12.39
CA ASN A 148 25.27 3.02 -13.59
C ASN A 148 23.99 2.28 -13.99
N PHE A 149 22.87 2.51 -13.26
CA PHE A 149 21.61 1.79 -13.42
C PHE A 149 20.47 2.72 -13.82
N SER A 150 19.54 2.22 -14.65
CA SER A 150 18.28 2.89 -14.96
C SER A 150 17.36 2.97 -13.73
N GLY A 151 16.29 3.79 -13.79
CA GLY A 151 15.30 3.91 -12.71
C GLY A 151 14.71 2.56 -12.31
N GLY A 152 14.29 1.75 -13.28
CA GLY A 152 13.73 0.42 -13.01
C GLY A 152 14.76 -0.57 -12.43
N GLN A 153 16.02 -0.51 -12.87
CA GLN A 153 17.09 -1.31 -12.28
C GLN A 153 17.37 -0.89 -10.83
N ARG A 154 17.36 0.42 -10.52
CA ARG A 154 17.49 0.91 -9.15
C ARG A 154 16.31 0.48 -8.28
N GLN A 155 15.10 0.46 -8.83
CA GLN A 155 13.93 -0.06 -8.12
C GLN A 155 14.10 -1.55 -7.78
N ARG A 156 14.61 -2.36 -8.71
CA ARG A 156 14.93 -3.77 -8.46
C ARG A 156 16.03 -3.93 -7.39
N ILE A 157 17.02 -3.04 -7.34
CA ILE A 157 18.03 -3.01 -6.27
C ILE A 157 17.38 -2.67 -4.91
N ALA A 158 16.44 -1.71 -4.86
CA ALA A 158 15.72 -1.39 -3.63
C ALA A 158 14.86 -2.59 -3.14
N ILE A 159 14.23 -3.32 -4.07
CA ILE A 159 13.51 -4.57 -3.76
C ILE A 159 14.50 -5.64 -3.26
N ALA A 160 15.65 -5.81 -3.91
CA ALA A 160 16.69 -6.75 -3.49
C ALA A 160 17.18 -6.46 -2.06
N ARG A 161 17.35 -5.17 -1.71
CA ARG A 161 17.74 -4.73 -0.36
C ARG A 161 16.68 -5.11 0.69
N ALA A 162 15.41 -5.06 0.34
CA ALA A 162 14.36 -5.52 1.24
C ALA A 162 14.36 -7.04 1.41
N LEU A 163 14.60 -7.80 0.32
CA LEU A 163 14.55 -9.26 0.28
C LEU A 163 15.73 -9.96 0.94
N ILE A 164 16.93 -9.36 0.93
CA ILE A 164 18.17 -10.02 1.34
C ILE A 164 18.15 -10.56 2.78
N VAL A 165 17.35 -9.96 3.64
CA VAL A 165 17.15 -10.39 5.03
C VAL A 165 16.01 -11.39 5.21
N LYS A 166 15.42 -11.89 4.11
CA LYS A 166 14.30 -12.83 4.09
C LYS A 166 13.13 -12.35 4.96
N PRO A 167 12.53 -11.20 4.64
CA PRO A 167 11.42 -10.64 5.41
C PRO A 167 10.17 -11.52 5.31
N LYS A 168 9.24 -11.35 6.24
CA LYS A 168 7.90 -11.95 6.16
C LYS A 168 6.90 -10.99 5.54
N LEU A 169 7.10 -9.66 5.72
CA LEU A 169 6.24 -8.60 5.19
C LEU A 169 7.10 -7.51 4.53
N ILE A 170 6.70 -7.06 3.35
CA ILE A 170 7.27 -5.86 2.72
C ILE A 170 6.16 -4.84 2.52
N VAL A 171 6.38 -3.63 3.03
CA VAL A 171 5.56 -2.45 2.70
C VAL A 171 6.14 -1.83 1.43
N LEU A 172 5.35 -1.78 0.38
CA LEU A 172 5.70 -1.22 -0.94
C LEU A 172 4.97 0.12 -1.08
N ASP A 173 5.65 1.24 -0.80
CA ASP A 173 5.03 2.58 -0.85
C ASP A 173 5.24 3.19 -2.24
N GLU A 174 4.24 3.10 -3.10
CA GLU A 174 4.21 3.54 -4.51
C GLU A 174 5.44 3.10 -5.33
N PRO A 175 5.81 1.80 -5.33
CA PRO A 175 7.10 1.33 -5.84
C PRO A 175 7.28 1.48 -7.36
N VAL A 176 6.22 1.83 -8.11
CA VAL A 176 6.26 1.93 -9.58
C VAL A 176 5.83 3.29 -10.12
N SER A 177 5.42 4.23 -9.25
CA SER A 177 4.83 5.52 -9.66
C SER A 177 5.78 6.44 -10.45
N ALA A 178 7.09 6.31 -10.25
CA ALA A 178 8.12 7.12 -10.92
C ALA A 178 8.70 6.46 -12.19
N LEU A 179 8.16 5.30 -12.62
CA LEU A 179 8.67 4.51 -13.73
C LEU A 179 7.79 4.68 -14.98
N ASP A 180 8.38 4.53 -16.16
CA ASP A 180 7.64 4.40 -17.41
C ASP A 180 6.81 3.09 -17.45
N LEU A 181 5.75 3.05 -18.25
CA LEU A 181 4.79 1.94 -18.29
C LEU A 181 5.44 0.57 -18.56
N SER A 182 6.46 0.50 -19.41
CA SER A 182 7.11 -0.78 -19.73
C SER A 182 7.95 -1.29 -18.56
N THR A 183 8.68 -0.41 -17.92
CA THR A 183 9.46 -0.70 -16.72
C THR A 183 8.56 -1.00 -15.52
N GLN A 184 7.44 -0.29 -15.38
CA GLN A 184 6.42 -0.56 -14.37
C GLN A 184 5.88 -2.00 -14.48
N ALA A 185 5.49 -2.43 -15.70
CA ALA A 185 5.01 -3.79 -15.93
C ALA A 185 6.05 -4.86 -15.55
N GLN A 186 7.33 -4.62 -15.86
CA GLN A 186 8.41 -5.53 -15.48
C GLN A 186 8.61 -5.64 -13.97
N VAL A 187 8.48 -4.52 -13.23
CA VAL A 187 8.61 -4.52 -11.76
C VAL A 187 7.39 -5.18 -11.12
N LEU A 188 6.18 -4.96 -11.64
CA LEU A 188 4.96 -5.60 -11.15
C LEU A 188 5.01 -7.13 -11.35
N ASN A 189 5.43 -7.61 -12.53
CA ASN A 189 5.62 -9.04 -12.76
C ASN A 189 6.64 -9.64 -11.78
N LEU A 190 7.78 -8.95 -11.58
CA LEU A 190 8.76 -9.37 -10.59
C LEU A 190 8.17 -9.48 -9.18
N LEU A 191 7.37 -8.51 -8.74
CA LEU A 191 6.72 -8.53 -7.43
C LEU A 191 5.71 -9.69 -7.32
N ALA A 192 4.96 -9.99 -8.39
CA ALA A 192 4.04 -11.12 -8.44
C ALA A 192 4.79 -12.45 -8.29
N ASP A 193 5.88 -12.64 -9.03
CA ASP A 193 6.73 -13.83 -8.94
C ASP A 193 7.33 -13.99 -7.54
N LEU A 194 7.81 -12.89 -6.93
CA LEU A 194 8.38 -12.89 -5.60
C LEU A 194 7.36 -13.19 -4.50
N SER A 195 6.12 -12.70 -4.63
CA SER A 195 5.05 -13.01 -3.68
C SER A 195 4.79 -14.52 -3.60
N GLN A 196 4.78 -15.19 -4.75
CA GLN A 196 4.53 -16.63 -4.83
C GLN A 196 5.75 -17.47 -4.42
N SER A 197 6.96 -17.11 -4.89
CA SER A 197 8.15 -17.92 -4.70
C SER A 197 8.80 -17.79 -3.32
N GLU A 198 8.69 -16.63 -2.69
CA GLU A 198 9.36 -16.34 -1.39
C GLU A 198 8.37 -16.38 -0.20
N GLU A 199 7.09 -16.64 -0.44
CA GLU A 199 6.02 -16.64 0.60
C GLU A 199 5.99 -15.35 1.45
N VAL A 200 6.32 -14.22 0.83
CA VAL A 200 6.36 -12.90 1.48
C VAL A 200 5.03 -12.20 1.30
N GLY A 201 4.42 -11.76 2.41
CA GLY A 201 3.25 -10.89 2.36
C GLY A 201 3.62 -9.47 1.91
N PHE A 202 2.76 -8.83 1.12
CA PHE A 202 2.94 -7.43 0.72
C PHE A 202 1.81 -6.54 1.20
N LEU A 203 2.14 -5.36 1.71
CA LEU A 203 1.24 -4.21 1.75
C LEU A 203 1.62 -3.31 0.57
N PHE A 204 0.82 -3.37 -0.50
CA PHE A 204 1.08 -2.66 -1.75
C PHE A 204 0.29 -1.35 -1.79
N ILE A 205 0.96 -0.21 -1.64
CA ILE A 205 0.36 1.11 -1.65
C ILE A 205 0.49 1.69 -3.05
N ALA A 206 -0.64 2.07 -3.66
CA ALA A 206 -0.68 2.73 -4.96
C ALA A 206 -1.84 3.73 -5.04
N HIS A 207 -1.80 4.61 -6.03
CA HIS A 207 -2.91 5.51 -6.34
C HIS A 207 -3.74 5.01 -7.52
N ASP A 208 -3.27 4.02 -8.24
CA ASP A 208 -3.91 3.42 -9.42
C ASP A 208 -4.53 2.06 -9.05
N LEU A 209 -5.84 1.95 -9.29
CA LEU A 209 -6.62 0.77 -8.95
C LEU A 209 -6.32 -0.41 -9.90
N ASP A 210 -6.00 -0.15 -11.18
CA ASP A 210 -5.65 -1.20 -12.14
C ASP A 210 -4.31 -1.85 -11.78
N VAL A 211 -3.35 -1.06 -11.25
CA VAL A 211 -2.07 -1.57 -10.74
C VAL A 211 -2.29 -2.44 -9.49
N VAL A 212 -3.18 -2.00 -8.58
CA VAL A 212 -3.55 -2.78 -7.39
C VAL A 212 -4.25 -4.08 -7.80
N ARG A 213 -5.16 -4.04 -8.75
CA ARG A 213 -5.86 -5.22 -9.28
C ARG A 213 -4.90 -6.26 -9.84
N PHE A 214 -3.84 -5.81 -10.54
CA PHE A 214 -2.87 -6.73 -11.13
C PHE A 214 -2.09 -7.56 -10.11
N LEU A 215 -1.77 -6.96 -8.95
CA LEU A 215 -0.83 -7.57 -7.99
C LEU A 215 -1.52 -8.12 -6.73
N SER A 216 -2.68 -7.57 -6.34
CA SER A 216 -3.23 -7.80 -5.01
C SER A 216 -4.32 -8.87 -4.98
N ASP A 217 -4.41 -9.62 -3.88
CA ASP A 217 -5.50 -10.57 -3.60
C ASP A 217 -6.73 -9.83 -3.04
N THR A 218 -6.47 -8.87 -2.16
CA THR A 218 -7.51 -8.01 -1.56
C THR A 218 -7.12 -6.55 -1.65
N THR A 219 -8.12 -5.68 -1.63
CA THR A 219 -7.87 -4.24 -1.66
C THR A 219 -8.63 -3.50 -0.57
N VAL A 220 -7.97 -2.47 -0.03
CA VAL A 220 -8.53 -1.49 0.92
C VAL A 220 -8.58 -0.14 0.21
N VAL A 221 -9.77 0.36 -0.05
CA VAL A 221 -10.00 1.65 -0.71
C VAL A 221 -10.12 2.73 0.37
N LEU A 222 -9.19 3.69 0.36
CA LEU A 222 -9.09 4.75 1.37
C LEU A 222 -9.52 6.11 0.81
N TYR A 223 -10.33 6.84 1.59
CA TYR A 223 -10.66 8.24 1.34
C TYR A 223 -10.62 9.05 2.63
N LYS A 224 -9.87 10.16 2.64
CA LYS A 224 -9.70 11.04 3.82
C LYS A 224 -9.46 10.27 5.13
N GLY A 225 -8.55 9.29 5.09
CA GLY A 225 -8.13 8.50 6.26
C GLY A 225 -9.09 7.41 6.72
N ARG A 226 -10.15 7.12 5.99
CA ARG A 226 -11.15 6.07 6.31
C ARG A 226 -11.28 5.06 5.20
N ILE A 227 -11.62 3.82 5.57
CA ILE A 227 -11.94 2.76 4.60
C ILE A 227 -13.33 3.03 4.03
N MET A 228 -13.41 3.11 2.70
CA MET A 228 -14.67 3.20 1.96
C MET A 228 -15.15 1.82 1.50
N GLU A 229 -14.20 0.98 1.09
CA GLU A 229 -14.50 -0.38 0.62
C GLU A 229 -13.28 -1.29 0.89
N TYR A 230 -13.52 -2.55 1.25
CA TYR A 230 -12.48 -3.55 1.54
C TYR A 230 -12.97 -4.94 1.18
N GLY A 231 -12.19 -5.69 0.42
CA GLY A 231 -12.51 -7.06 0.05
C GLY A 231 -11.61 -7.63 -1.04
N ASP A 232 -12.06 -8.74 -1.62
CA ASP A 232 -11.44 -9.34 -2.80
C ASP A 232 -11.27 -8.29 -3.91
N VAL A 233 -10.07 -8.21 -4.50
CA VAL A 233 -9.73 -7.12 -5.42
C VAL A 233 -10.59 -7.15 -6.69
N GLU A 234 -10.83 -8.34 -7.26
CA GLU A 234 -11.64 -8.46 -8.47
C GLU A 234 -13.06 -7.96 -8.23
N ARG A 235 -13.66 -8.34 -7.09
CA ARG A 235 -15.02 -7.94 -6.75
C ARG A 235 -15.14 -6.44 -6.49
N VAL A 236 -14.17 -5.85 -5.76
CA VAL A 236 -14.16 -4.41 -5.48
C VAL A 236 -13.96 -3.59 -6.76
N VAL A 237 -13.14 -4.08 -7.72
CA VAL A 237 -12.85 -3.35 -8.95
C VAL A 237 -13.93 -3.53 -10.01
N VAL A 238 -14.49 -4.75 -10.14
CA VAL A 238 -15.48 -5.07 -11.17
C VAL A 238 -16.90 -4.61 -10.77
N GLU A 239 -17.24 -4.78 -9.50
CA GLU A 239 -18.57 -4.46 -8.94
C GLU A 239 -18.48 -3.52 -7.72
N PRO A 240 -17.86 -2.33 -7.86
CA PRO A 240 -17.68 -1.41 -6.75
C PRO A 240 -19.02 -0.99 -6.14
N LYS A 241 -19.15 -1.13 -4.83
CA LYS A 241 -20.38 -0.81 -4.08
C LYS A 241 -20.40 0.62 -3.57
N HIS A 242 -19.23 1.17 -3.20
CA HIS A 242 -19.12 2.54 -2.72
C HIS A 242 -19.02 3.53 -3.89
N PRO A 243 -19.77 4.66 -3.92
CA PRO A 243 -19.70 5.65 -4.99
C PRO A 243 -18.30 6.23 -5.24
N TYR A 244 -17.45 6.33 -4.23
CA TYR A 244 -16.06 6.74 -4.40
C TYR A 244 -15.26 5.70 -5.21
N THR A 245 -15.40 4.41 -4.91
CA THR A 245 -14.74 3.33 -5.66
C THR A 245 -15.22 3.33 -7.12
N GLN A 246 -16.52 3.53 -7.35
CA GLN A 246 -17.09 3.69 -8.70
C GLN A 246 -16.44 4.86 -9.45
N THR A 247 -16.19 5.98 -8.75
CA THR A 247 -15.49 7.14 -9.34
C THR A 247 -14.05 6.79 -9.70
N LEU A 248 -13.32 6.11 -8.82
CA LEU A 248 -11.94 5.68 -9.08
C LEU A 248 -11.85 4.72 -10.28
N THR A 249 -12.71 3.69 -10.32
CA THR A 249 -12.72 2.72 -11.44
C THR A 249 -13.11 3.37 -12.75
N SER A 250 -14.06 4.32 -12.73
CA SER A 250 -14.50 5.02 -13.95
C SER A 250 -13.47 6.00 -14.49
N ALA A 251 -12.59 6.54 -13.65
CA ALA A 251 -11.54 7.47 -14.03
C ALA A 251 -10.33 6.77 -14.67
N ALA A 252 -10.13 5.48 -14.40
CA ALA A 252 -9.01 4.71 -14.94
C ALA A 252 -9.13 4.55 -16.45
N PRO A 253 -8.05 4.85 -17.23
CA PRO A 253 -8.07 4.69 -18.67
C PRO A 253 -8.08 3.21 -19.05
N VAL A 254 -8.91 2.82 -20.02
CA VAL A 254 -8.90 1.46 -20.58
C VAL A 254 -8.37 1.50 -22.02
N PRO A 255 -7.58 0.48 -22.44
CA PRO A 255 -7.01 0.43 -23.78
C PRO A 255 -8.07 0.33 -24.90
N ASN A 256 -9.28 -0.14 -24.58
CA ASN A 256 -10.37 -0.29 -25.54
C ASN A 256 -11.17 1.02 -25.66
N PRO A 257 -11.15 1.70 -26.85
CA PRO A 257 -11.85 2.98 -27.04
C PRO A 257 -13.36 2.92 -26.79
N HIS A 258 -14.00 1.78 -27.10
CA HIS A 258 -15.44 1.59 -26.89
C HIS A 258 -15.78 1.52 -25.39
N GLN A 259 -15.01 0.75 -24.63
CA GLN A 259 -15.18 0.66 -23.18
C GLN A 259 -14.84 2.00 -22.52
N GLN A 260 -13.81 2.71 -23.01
CA GLN A 260 -13.45 4.05 -22.54
C GLN A 260 -14.61 5.04 -22.75
N LYS A 261 -15.31 4.97 -23.87
CA LYS A 261 -16.49 5.83 -24.13
C LYS A 261 -17.61 5.55 -23.13
N VAL A 262 -17.95 4.29 -22.90
CA VAL A 262 -18.96 3.88 -21.91
C VAL A 262 -18.59 4.33 -20.50
N ARG A 263 -17.33 4.11 -20.06
CA ARG A 263 -16.83 4.59 -18.77
C ARG A 263 -16.92 6.11 -18.64
N ARG A 264 -16.58 6.85 -19.71
CA ARG A 264 -16.64 8.32 -19.75
C ARG A 264 -18.06 8.85 -19.65
N GLU A 265 -19.02 8.18 -20.28
CA GLU A 265 -20.44 8.52 -20.19
C GLU A 265 -20.97 8.24 -18.77
N HIS A 266 -20.62 7.09 -18.19
CA HIS A 266 -20.97 6.77 -16.82
C HIS A 266 -20.38 7.78 -15.82
N TRP A 267 -19.10 8.16 -15.99
CA TRP A 267 -18.43 9.16 -15.16
C TRP A 267 -19.10 10.54 -15.27
N LYS A 268 -19.49 10.97 -16.48
CA LYS A 268 -20.27 12.20 -16.67
C LYS A 268 -21.60 12.16 -15.95
N THR A 269 -22.30 11.03 -16.00
CA THR A 269 -23.58 10.84 -15.29
C THR A 269 -23.39 10.97 -13.78
N LEU A 270 -22.33 10.38 -13.22
CA LEU A 270 -21.97 10.51 -11.81
C LEU A 270 -21.63 11.96 -11.42
N GLN A 271 -20.92 12.71 -12.28
CA GLN A 271 -20.63 14.13 -12.06
C GLN A 271 -21.85 15.02 -12.13
N ILE A 272 -22.78 14.75 -13.06
CA ILE A 272 -24.03 15.54 -13.22
C ILE A 272 -24.95 15.32 -12.02
N ALA A 273 -25.01 14.10 -11.48
CA ALA A 273 -25.78 13.77 -10.29
C ALA A 273 -25.32 14.51 -9.02
N ASN A 274 -24.05 14.98 -9.00
CA ASN A 274 -23.46 15.77 -7.90
C ASN A 274 -24.05 17.19 -7.74
N LYS A 275 -25.21 17.50 -8.31
CA LYS A 275 -25.90 18.79 -8.15
C LYS A 275 -26.56 18.97 -6.77
N ASN A 276 -26.70 17.93 -5.99
CA ASN A 276 -27.16 18.02 -4.61
C ASN A 276 -26.01 18.45 -3.72
N HIS A 277 -25.79 19.77 -3.61
CA HIS A 277 -24.76 20.40 -2.78
C HIS A 277 -25.01 20.19 -1.28
N ILE A 278 -24.92 18.94 -0.82
CA ILE A 278 -24.89 18.65 0.60
C ILE A 278 -23.51 19.04 1.14
N LYS A 279 -23.47 19.99 2.06
CA LYS A 279 -22.21 20.46 2.66
C LYS A 279 -21.60 19.35 3.52
N ASP A 280 -20.29 19.20 3.42
CA ASP A 280 -19.49 18.40 4.34
C ASP A 280 -19.38 19.18 5.67
N GLU A 281 -20.12 18.75 6.69
CA GLU A 281 -20.06 19.33 8.04
C GLU A 281 -18.94 18.73 8.91
N GLY A 282 -18.18 17.78 8.34
CA GLY A 282 -17.08 17.08 9.03
C GLY A 282 -17.54 16.00 10.02
N THR A 283 -18.85 15.77 10.13
CA THR A 283 -19.45 14.81 11.09
C THR A 283 -19.99 13.55 10.41
N GLY A 284 -20.13 13.56 9.08
CA GLY A 284 -20.73 12.50 8.29
C GLY A 284 -19.75 11.71 7.43
N CYS A 285 -20.28 11.13 6.34
CA CYS A 285 -19.49 10.42 5.34
C CYS A 285 -18.44 11.36 4.73
N PRO A 286 -17.14 11.01 4.75
CA PRO A 286 -16.10 11.90 4.22
C PRO A 286 -16.22 12.19 2.72
N PHE A 287 -16.99 11.36 1.97
CA PHE A 287 -17.24 11.53 0.55
C PHE A 287 -18.52 12.32 0.22
N VAL A 288 -19.31 12.74 1.22
CA VAL A 288 -20.64 13.35 1.08
C VAL A 288 -20.67 14.51 0.08
N ALA A 289 -19.70 15.42 0.12
CA ALA A 289 -19.67 16.59 -0.79
C ALA A 289 -19.47 16.24 -2.27
N ARG A 290 -18.96 15.05 -2.58
CA ARG A 290 -18.69 14.57 -3.94
C ARG A 290 -19.62 13.42 -4.36
N CYS A 291 -20.40 12.90 -3.42
CA CYS A 291 -21.23 11.71 -3.64
C CYS A 291 -22.49 12.07 -4.48
N PRO A 292 -22.72 11.41 -5.64
CA PRO A 292 -23.86 11.70 -6.49
C PRO A 292 -25.21 11.29 -5.88
N ILE A 293 -25.20 10.35 -4.92
CA ILE A 293 -26.39 9.82 -4.26
C ILE A 293 -26.47 10.23 -2.78
N ALA A 294 -25.72 11.27 -2.38
CA ALA A 294 -25.71 11.71 -1.00
C ALA A 294 -27.11 12.10 -0.49
N THR A 295 -27.38 11.77 0.77
CA THR A 295 -28.58 12.16 1.52
C THR A 295 -28.21 12.94 2.77
N GLN A 296 -29.21 13.52 3.46
CA GLN A 296 -28.96 14.23 4.73
C GLN A 296 -28.36 13.31 5.79
N LEU A 297 -28.71 12.03 5.80
CA LEU A 297 -28.10 11.03 6.69
C LEU A 297 -26.60 10.94 6.48
N CYS A 298 -26.13 11.01 5.22
CA CYS A 298 -24.71 10.97 4.88
C CYS A 298 -23.94 12.21 5.39
N ALA A 299 -24.61 13.36 5.57
CA ALA A 299 -23.97 14.57 6.09
C ALA A 299 -23.77 14.52 7.62
N SER A 300 -24.71 13.90 8.33
CA SER A 300 -24.73 13.89 9.79
C SER A 300 -24.06 12.67 10.44
N ASN A 301 -23.98 11.54 9.71
CA ASN A 301 -23.53 10.27 10.27
C ASN A 301 -22.41 9.66 9.42
N VAL A 302 -21.35 9.22 10.10
CA VAL A 302 -20.30 8.40 9.46
C VAL A 302 -20.86 6.99 9.22
N PRO A 303 -20.83 6.46 7.98
CA PRO A 303 -21.30 5.10 7.73
C PRO A 303 -20.35 4.07 8.35
N GLU A 304 -20.93 3.07 8.99
CA GLU A 304 -20.18 1.91 9.48
C GLU A 304 -19.72 1.04 8.31
N LEU A 305 -18.56 0.39 8.48
CA LEU A 305 -18.02 -0.57 7.52
C LEU A 305 -18.79 -1.90 7.68
N ARG A 306 -19.82 -2.13 6.83
CA ARG A 306 -20.71 -3.29 6.87
C ARG A 306 -20.28 -4.34 5.84
N ASP A 307 -20.44 -5.61 6.18
CA ASP A 307 -20.26 -6.72 5.23
C ASP A 307 -21.48 -6.82 4.28
N LEU A 308 -21.19 -6.75 2.98
CA LEU A 308 -22.15 -6.95 1.89
C LEU A 308 -21.65 -8.10 1.01
N ASN A 309 -22.05 -9.32 1.35
CA ASN A 309 -21.68 -10.54 0.62
C ASN A 309 -20.16 -10.75 0.52
N GLY A 310 -19.40 -10.50 1.60
CA GLY A 310 -17.94 -10.69 1.67
C GLY A 310 -17.12 -9.52 1.14
N ILE A 311 -17.75 -8.37 0.84
CA ILE A 311 -17.09 -7.07 0.67
C ILE A 311 -17.56 -6.16 1.79
N LYS A 312 -16.63 -5.51 2.50
CA LYS A 312 -16.96 -4.52 3.52
C LYS A 312 -17.10 -3.15 2.89
N VAL A 313 -18.20 -2.44 3.14
CA VAL A 313 -18.53 -1.15 2.51
C VAL A 313 -19.01 -0.14 3.56
N ALA A 314 -18.40 1.04 3.58
CA ALA A 314 -18.79 2.15 4.44
C ALA A 314 -19.74 3.11 3.70
N CYS A 315 -20.96 2.66 3.42
CA CYS A 315 -21.99 3.47 2.75
C CYS A 315 -23.37 3.16 3.32
N HIS A 316 -24.17 4.20 3.63
CA HIS A 316 -25.54 4.03 4.13
C HIS A 316 -26.47 3.44 3.06
N LEU A 317 -26.19 3.69 1.79
CA LEU A 317 -27.05 3.38 0.64
C LEU A 317 -26.58 2.17 -0.18
N ALA A 318 -25.43 1.58 0.17
CA ALA A 318 -24.95 0.38 -0.53
C ALA A 318 -25.80 -0.85 -0.18
N SER A 319 -26.11 -1.67 -1.20
CA SER A 319 -26.91 -2.89 -1.13
C SER A 319 -26.26 -4.03 -1.95
#